data_a36f9c19ffb2121fcecdf8ec208aa73b
#
_entry.id   a36f9c19ffb2121fcecdf8ec208aa73b
#
_cell.length_a   1.000
_cell.length_b   1.000
_cell.length_c   1.000
_cell.angle_alpha   90.00
_cell.angle_beta   90.00
_cell.angle_gamma   90.00
#
_symmetry.space_group_name_H-M   'P 1'
#
loop_
_entity.id
_entity.type
_entity.pdbx_description
1 polymer ?
#
loop_
_entity_poly.entity_id
_entity_poly.type
_entity_poly.pdbx_seq_one_letter_code
_entity_poly.pdbx_strand_id
1 'polypeptide(L)'
;VEDLRRYQVDQHERAVGPATINGAVSALRFFFGITLRRPEMALALVVVRFTPKLRVVLSVEETARLLEAAPGIKYKAALSVAYGAGLRVSEVAHLKVDDIDSTRMLIRVEQGKGRKDRNAMLSPHLLDLLRQWWREGKRRGVMLPHGWLFPGRSGTDPVSARQLHRVVQESAERAEIHKRVSPHTLRHSFATHLLEQGVDIRVIQVLLGHVNINTT
;
A
#
# COMPACT_ATOMS: atom_id res chain seq x y z
N VAL A 1 -25.31 -28.87 5.06
CA VAL A 1 -25.13 -27.94 6.20
C VAL A 1 -23.94 -28.38 7.05
N GLU A 2 -23.85 -29.68 7.40
CA GLU A 2 -22.79 -30.24 8.24
C GLU A 2 -21.40 -30.11 7.58
N ASP A 3 -21.30 -30.31 6.26
CA ASP A 3 -20.04 -30.17 5.51
C ASP A 3 -19.49 -28.72 5.54
N LEU A 4 -20.37 -27.73 5.51
CA LEU A 4 -19.96 -26.32 5.64
C LEU A 4 -19.43 -26.00 7.03
N ARG A 5 -20.04 -26.58 8.05
CA ARG A 5 -19.57 -26.47 9.44
C ARG A 5 -18.22 -27.14 9.60
N ARG A 6 -18.04 -28.33 9.08
CA ARG A 6 -16.79 -29.10 9.09
C ARG A 6 -15.69 -28.35 8.34
N TYR A 7 -16.01 -27.76 7.17
CA TYR A 7 -15.07 -26.90 6.45
C TYR A 7 -14.58 -25.72 7.30
N GLN A 8 -15.50 -25.02 8.00
CA GLN A 8 -15.12 -23.90 8.85
C GLN A 8 -14.26 -24.31 10.03
N VAL A 9 -14.54 -25.48 10.65
CA VAL A 9 -13.74 -26.06 11.73
C VAL A 9 -12.33 -26.41 11.22
N ASP A 10 -12.22 -27.08 10.08
CA ASP A 10 -10.94 -27.43 9.45
C ASP A 10 -10.08 -26.18 9.16
N GLN A 11 -10.71 -25.08 8.68
CA GLN A 11 -9.99 -23.81 8.49
C GLN A 11 -9.44 -23.27 9.83
N HIS A 12 -10.19 -23.41 10.90
CA HIS A 12 -9.77 -22.98 12.23
C HIS A 12 -8.63 -23.84 12.78
N GLU A 13 -8.72 -25.16 12.65
CA GLU A 13 -7.68 -26.12 13.05
C GLU A 13 -6.37 -25.93 12.29
N ARG A 14 -6.44 -25.54 11.01
CA ARG A 14 -5.28 -25.15 10.18
C ARG A 14 -4.73 -23.76 10.52
N ALA A 15 -5.21 -23.11 11.57
CA ALA A 15 -4.81 -21.78 11.99
C ALA A 15 -4.95 -20.70 10.88
N VAL A 16 -5.94 -20.85 9.97
CA VAL A 16 -6.26 -19.84 8.97
C VAL A 16 -6.74 -18.58 9.69
N GLY A 17 -6.22 -17.41 9.25
CA GLY A 17 -6.55 -16.14 9.90
C GLY A 17 -8.05 -15.80 9.81
N PRO A 18 -8.65 -15.22 10.87
CA PRO A 18 -10.08 -14.88 10.94
C PRO A 18 -10.61 -14.09 9.74
N ALA A 19 -9.80 -13.16 9.20
CA ALA A 19 -10.18 -12.38 8.02
C ALA A 19 -10.40 -13.25 6.77
N THR A 20 -9.56 -14.28 6.57
CA THR A 20 -9.68 -15.24 5.47
C THR A 20 -10.91 -16.13 5.66
N ILE A 21 -11.12 -16.62 6.88
CA ILE A 21 -12.32 -17.42 7.22
C ILE A 21 -13.59 -16.60 6.95
N ASN A 22 -13.64 -15.36 7.42
CA ASN A 22 -14.79 -14.46 7.20
C ASN A 22 -15.01 -14.13 5.73
N GLY A 23 -13.94 -14.02 4.95
CA GLY A 23 -14.02 -13.87 3.49
C GLY A 23 -14.69 -15.10 2.84
N ALA A 24 -14.27 -16.30 3.22
CA ALA A 24 -14.89 -17.54 2.75
C ALA A 24 -16.36 -17.66 3.20
N VAL A 25 -16.68 -17.31 4.45
CA VAL A 25 -18.07 -17.26 4.95
C VAL A 25 -18.93 -16.32 4.12
N SER A 26 -18.42 -15.13 3.81
CA SER A 26 -19.14 -14.14 2.99
C SER A 26 -19.39 -14.66 1.57
N ALA A 27 -18.37 -15.26 0.95
CA ALA A 27 -18.48 -15.85 -0.39
C ALA A 27 -19.49 -17.01 -0.42
N LEU A 28 -19.46 -17.90 0.57
CA LEU A 28 -20.38 -19.04 0.68
C LEU A 28 -21.82 -18.57 0.95
N ARG A 29 -22.01 -17.56 1.79
CA ARG A 29 -23.34 -16.96 2.03
C ARG A 29 -23.91 -16.34 0.76
N PHE A 30 -23.09 -15.62 0.00
CA PHE A 30 -23.50 -15.08 -1.30
C PHE A 30 -23.87 -16.22 -2.27
N PHE A 31 -23.00 -17.24 -2.40
CA PHE A 31 -23.21 -18.36 -3.30
C PHE A 31 -24.49 -19.13 -3.00
N PHE A 32 -24.69 -19.54 -1.75
CA PHE A 32 -25.88 -20.27 -1.35
C PHE A 32 -27.13 -19.39 -1.34
N GLY A 33 -27.04 -18.16 -0.83
CA GLY A 33 -28.20 -17.26 -0.71
C GLY A 33 -28.67 -16.68 -2.04
N ILE A 34 -27.74 -16.25 -2.89
CA ILE A 34 -28.06 -15.54 -4.13
C ILE A 34 -28.02 -16.46 -5.35
N THR A 35 -26.92 -17.21 -5.53
CA THR A 35 -26.72 -18.03 -6.73
C THR A 35 -27.59 -19.28 -6.71
N LEU A 36 -27.58 -20.02 -5.61
CA LEU A 36 -28.36 -21.26 -5.48
C LEU A 36 -29.76 -21.05 -4.89
N ARG A 37 -30.08 -19.87 -4.38
CA ARG A 37 -31.35 -19.53 -3.72
C ARG A 37 -31.70 -20.50 -2.56
N ARG A 38 -30.67 -20.95 -1.83
CA ARG A 38 -30.76 -21.86 -0.67
C ARG A 38 -30.10 -21.21 0.57
N PRO A 39 -30.63 -20.11 1.10
CA PRO A 39 -30.03 -19.37 2.23
C PRO A 39 -29.90 -20.22 3.48
N GLU A 40 -30.77 -21.23 3.66
CA GLU A 40 -30.74 -22.15 4.79
C GLU A 40 -29.42 -22.96 4.89
N MET A 41 -28.77 -23.21 3.77
CA MET A 41 -27.48 -23.89 3.73
C MET A 41 -26.37 -23.08 4.40
N ALA A 42 -26.46 -21.77 4.33
CA ALA A 42 -25.46 -20.85 4.85
C ALA A 42 -25.68 -20.45 6.32
N LEU A 43 -26.81 -20.85 6.94
CA LEU A 43 -27.13 -20.50 8.34
C LEU A 43 -26.14 -21.09 9.34
N ALA A 44 -25.50 -22.21 9.00
CA ALA A 44 -24.49 -22.85 9.87
C ALA A 44 -23.14 -22.14 9.90
N LEU A 45 -22.89 -21.24 8.94
CA LEU A 45 -21.62 -20.51 8.86
C LEU A 45 -21.60 -19.34 9.85
N VAL A 46 -20.59 -19.30 10.72
CA VAL A 46 -20.45 -18.30 11.76
C VAL A 46 -19.33 -17.32 11.41
N VAL A 47 -19.58 -16.04 11.60
CA VAL A 47 -18.54 -15.02 11.48
C VAL A 47 -17.62 -15.09 12.70
N VAL A 48 -16.35 -15.32 12.47
CA VAL A 48 -15.34 -15.38 13.53
C VAL A 48 -15.02 -13.98 14.01
N ARG A 49 -15.25 -13.69 15.28
CA ARG A 49 -14.85 -12.43 15.91
C ARG A 49 -13.34 -12.43 16.09
N PHE A 50 -12.72 -11.30 15.81
CA PHE A 50 -11.30 -11.08 16.06
C PHE A 50 -11.07 -9.66 16.56
N THR A 51 -10.09 -9.51 17.43
CA THR A 51 -9.65 -8.18 17.86
C THR A 51 -8.65 -7.67 16.84
N PRO A 52 -8.89 -6.50 16.23
CA PRO A 52 -7.92 -5.91 15.33
C PRO A 52 -6.60 -5.68 16.06
N LYS A 53 -5.50 -6.20 15.51
CA LYS A 53 -4.17 -5.88 16.04
C LYS A 53 -3.86 -4.41 15.71
N LEU A 54 -3.27 -3.71 16.68
CA LEU A 54 -2.76 -2.37 16.45
C LEU A 54 -1.81 -2.38 15.24
N ARG A 55 -2.00 -1.41 14.36
CA ARG A 55 -1.16 -1.29 13.17
C ARG A 55 0.22 -0.80 13.58
N VAL A 56 1.23 -1.40 12.98
CA VAL A 56 2.61 -0.97 13.18
C VAL A 56 2.79 0.42 12.56
N VAL A 57 3.30 1.34 13.34
CA VAL A 57 3.70 2.69 12.93
C VAL A 57 5.20 2.81 13.22
N LEU A 58 5.93 3.38 12.28
CA LEU A 58 7.34 3.74 12.46
C LEU A 58 7.42 5.14 13.06
N SER A 59 8.42 5.41 13.88
CA SER A 59 8.74 6.80 14.25
C SER A 59 9.31 7.56 13.04
N VAL A 60 9.44 8.87 13.17
CA VAL A 60 10.07 9.71 12.15
C VAL A 60 11.50 9.26 11.88
N GLU A 61 12.26 8.97 12.96
CA GLU A 61 13.64 8.51 12.92
C GLU A 61 13.77 7.11 12.31
N GLU A 62 12.88 6.18 12.68
CA GLU A 62 12.83 4.85 12.07
C GLU A 62 12.54 4.94 10.57
N THR A 63 11.59 5.81 10.19
CA THR A 63 11.24 6.04 8.79
C THR A 63 12.43 6.61 8.01
N ALA A 64 13.13 7.60 8.57
CA ALA A 64 14.31 8.19 7.93
C ALA A 64 15.40 7.12 7.72
N ARG A 65 15.73 6.33 8.76
CA ARG A 65 16.70 5.22 8.65
C ARG A 65 16.32 4.19 7.58
N LEU A 66 15.04 3.81 7.53
CA LEU A 66 14.55 2.87 6.53
C LEU A 66 14.74 3.40 5.10
N LEU A 67 14.41 4.67 4.86
CA LEU A 67 14.56 5.30 3.55
C LEU A 67 16.03 5.43 3.15
N GLU A 68 16.92 5.75 4.09
CA GLU A 68 18.37 5.82 3.84
C GLU A 68 18.98 4.44 3.55
N ALA A 69 18.49 3.38 4.20
CA ALA A 69 18.95 2.02 4.01
C ALA A 69 18.46 1.37 2.69
N ALA A 70 17.62 2.07 1.91
CA ALA A 70 17.10 1.55 0.65
C ALA A 70 18.21 1.27 -0.38
N PRO A 71 18.13 0.15 -1.13
CA PRO A 71 19.19 -0.25 -2.07
C PRO A 71 19.22 0.64 -3.32
N GLY A 72 19.91 1.76 -3.22
CA GLY A 72 20.13 2.71 -4.31
C GLY A 72 18.99 3.73 -4.49
N ILE A 73 19.30 4.78 -5.24
CA ILE A 73 18.47 5.99 -5.37
C ILE A 73 17.07 5.72 -5.94
N LYS A 74 16.92 4.74 -6.84
CA LYS A 74 15.61 4.35 -7.38
C LYS A 74 14.64 3.93 -6.28
N TYR A 75 15.08 3.01 -5.43
CA TYR A 75 14.23 2.47 -4.38
C TYR A 75 14.07 3.46 -3.22
N LYS A 76 15.11 4.22 -2.90
CA LYS A 76 14.99 5.34 -1.96
C LYS A 76 13.90 6.31 -2.41
N ALA A 77 13.89 6.72 -3.69
CA ALA A 77 12.87 7.60 -4.25
C ALA A 77 11.47 6.94 -4.23
N ALA A 78 11.35 5.66 -4.61
CA ALA A 78 10.06 4.96 -4.60
C ALA A 78 9.47 4.83 -3.19
N LEU A 79 10.29 4.47 -2.19
CA LEU A 79 9.84 4.38 -0.79
C LEU A 79 9.54 5.77 -0.21
N SER A 80 10.30 6.79 -0.59
CA SER A 80 10.04 8.18 -0.19
C SER A 80 8.72 8.70 -0.76
N VAL A 81 8.33 8.30 -1.97
CA VAL A 81 6.99 8.58 -2.52
C VAL A 81 5.90 7.86 -1.73
N ALA A 82 6.11 6.57 -1.40
CA ALA A 82 5.15 5.80 -0.62
C ALA A 82 4.86 6.44 0.75
N TYR A 83 5.90 6.97 1.41
CA TYR A 83 5.79 7.67 2.67
C TYR A 83 5.37 9.13 2.48
N GLY A 84 6.16 9.95 1.76
CA GLY A 84 6.00 11.41 1.72
C GLY A 84 4.76 11.91 0.98
N ALA A 85 4.15 11.07 0.12
CA ALA A 85 2.89 11.35 -0.54
C ALA A 85 1.76 10.39 -0.13
N GLY A 86 2.04 9.45 0.77
CA GLY A 86 1.07 8.49 1.28
C GLY A 86 0.48 7.56 0.21
N LEU A 87 1.22 7.24 -0.85
CA LEU A 87 0.73 6.42 -1.94
C LEU A 87 0.67 4.93 -1.58
N ARG A 88 -0.27 4.20 -2.20
CA ARG A 88 -0.28 2.73 -2.14
C ARG A 88 0.87 2.16 -2.97
N VAL A 89 1.36 0.99 -2.61
CA VAL A 89 2.46 0.34 -3.32
C VAL A 89 2.16 0.15 -4.82
N SER A 90 0.93 -0.18 -5.17
CA SER A 90 0.51 -0.30 -6.58
C SER A 90 0.48 1.06 -7.29
N GLU A 91 0.07 2.12 -6.61
CA GLU A 91 0.09 3.49 -7.14
C GLU A 91 1.55 3.91 -7.40
N VAL A 92 2.46 3.71 -6.43
CA VAL A 92 3.89 3.99 -6.61
C VAL A 92 4.49 3.22 -7.79
N ALA A 93 4.16 1.93 -7.90
CA ALA A 93 4.68 1.08 -8.98
C ALA A 93 4.27 1.59 -10.37
N HIS A 94 3.07 2.12 -10.52
CA HIS A 94 2.51 2.56 -11.81
C HIS A 94 2.61 4.07 -12.06
N LEU A 95 3.40 4.80 -11.25
CA LEU A 95 3.68 6.21 -11.56
C LEU A 95 4.48 6.34 -12.85
N LYS A 96 4.08 7.30 -13.67
CA LYS A 96 4.80 7.75 -14.86
C LYS A 96 5.59 9.02 -14.57
N VAL A 97 6.55 9.33 -15.42
CA VAL A 97 7.31 10.58 -15.32
C VAL A 97 6.38 11.79 -15.41
N ASP A 98 5.37 11.73 -16.28
CA ASP A 98 4.41 12.80 -16.54
C ASP A 98 3.40 13.02 -15.40
N ASP A 99 3.35 12.10 -14.42
CA ASP A 99 2.50 12.26 -13.25
C ASP A 99 3.07 13.25 -12.21
N ILE A 100 4.31 13.68 -12.41
CA ILE A 100 5.00 14.63 -11.53
C ILE A 100 4.80 16.05 -12.03
N ASP A 101 3.87 16.78 -11.43
CA ASP A 101 3.68 18.20 -11.70
C ASP A 101 4.55 19.05 -10.74
N SER A 102 5.75 19.36 -11.19
CA SER A 102 6.70 20.18 -10.41
C SER A 102 6.29 21.64 -10.29
N THR A 103 5.41 22.13 -11.16
CA THR A 103 4.93 23.53 -11.12
C THR A 103 3.87 23.71 -10.03
N ARG A 104 2.95 22.74 -9.94
CA ARG A 104 1.89 22.75 -8.92
C ARG A 104 2.26 22.02 -7.65
N MET A 105 3.43 21.38 -7.59
CA MET A 105 3.91 20.56 -6.48
C MET A 105 2.93 19.43 -6.15
N LEU A 106 2.51 18.68 -7.17
CA LEU A 106 1.55 17.59 -7.07
C LEU A 106 2.05 16.30 -7.77
N ILE A 107 1.59 15.18 -7.29
CA ILE A 107 1.71 13.88 -7.96
C ILE A 107 0.31 13.47 -8.38
N ARG A 108 0.08 13.30 -9.67
CA ARG A 108 -1.18 12.79 -10.20
C ARG A 108 -1.22 11.27 -10.03
N VAL A 109 -2.26 10.77 -9.41
CA VAL A 109 -2.49 9.34 -9.21
C VAL A 109 -3.70 8.95 -10.05
N GLU A 110 -3.43 8.34 -11.20
CA GLU A 110 -4.48 7.83 -12.09
C GLU A 110 -5.03 6.49 -11.58
N GLN A 111 -6.32 6.28 -11.74
CA GLN A 111 -7.01 5.02 -11.43
C GLN A 111 -6.73 4.44 -10.03
N GLY A 112 -6.68 5.29 -9.01
CA GLY A 112 -6.62 4.87 -7.62
C GLY A 112 -7.75 3.89 -7.24
N LYS A 113 -7.86 3.52 -5.96
CA LYS A 113 -8.93 2.62 -5.49
C LYS A 113 -10.31 3.13 -5.93
N GLY A 114 -11.02 2.32 -6.72
CA GLY A 114 -12.33 2.66 -7.29
C GLY A 114 -12.26 3.46 -8.60
N ARG A 115 -11.13 3.44 -9.33
CA ARG A 115 -10.89 4.13 -10.61
C ARG A 115 -11.09 5.65 -10.53
N LYS A 116 -10.82 6.25 -9.36
CA LYS A 116 -10.88 7.71 -9.18
C LYS A 116 -9.47 8.27 -9.18
N ASP A 117 -9.27 9.30 -10.00
CA ASP A 117 -8.03 10.08 -10.03
C ASP A 117 -7.98 10.98 -8.80
N ARG A 118 -6.79 11.20 -8.30
CA ARG A 118 -6.53 12.14 -7.21
C ARG A 118 -5.14 12.75 -7.33
N ASN A 119 -4.96 13.89 -6.72
CA ASN A 119 -3.66 14.51 -6.54
C ASN A 119 -3.13 14.21 -5.14
N ALA A 120 -1.84 13.90 -5.05
CA ALA A 120 -1.11 13.79 -3.81
C ALA A 120 -0.07 14.92 -3.71
N MET A 121 0.31 15.28 -2.48
CA MET A 121 1.28 16.35 -2.25
C MET A 121 2.69 15.92 -2.66
N LEU A 122 3.42 16.84 -3.26
CA LEU A 122 4.84 16.69 -3.60
C LEU A 122 5.64 17.74 -2.82
N SER A 123 6.39 17.31 -1.81
CA SER A 123 7.26 18.22 -1.08
C SER A 123 8.49 18.59 -1.91
N PRO A 124 9.12 19.79 -1.68
CA PRO A 124 10.35 20.18 -2.35
C PRO A 124 11.46 19.14 -2.22
N HIS A 125 11.65 18.60 -1.03
CA HIS A 125 12.65 17.56 -0.77
C HIS A 125 12.39 16.26 -1.58
N LEU A 126 11.12 15.83 -1.66
CA LEU A 126 10.74 14.67 -2.48
C LEU A 126 10.97 14.95 -3.96
N LEU A 127 10.63 16.14 -4.45
CA LEU A 127 10.88 16.54 -5.84
C LEU A 127 12.38 16.49 -6.18
N ASP A 128 13.25 16.98 -5.28
CA ASP A 128 14.69 16.97 -5.51
C ASP A 128 15.24 15.53 -5.56
N LEU A 129 14.76 14.64 -4.71
CA LEU A 129 15.11 13.22 -4.75
C LEU A 129 14.63 12.56 -6.06
N LEU A 130 13.42 12.87 -6.51
CA LEU A 130 12.90 12.37 -7.79
C LEU A 130 13.71 12.89 -8.98
N ARG A 131 14.15 14.16 -8.96
CA ARG A 131 15.04 14.73 -9.96
C ARG A 131 16.41 14.03 -9.99
N GLN A 132 16.98 13.71 -8.82
CA GLN A 132 18.22 12.96 -8.74
C GLN A 132 18.06 11.58 -9.35
N TRP A 133 16.99 10.85 -8.99
CA TRP A 133 16.67 9.56 -9.60
C TRP A 133 16.48 9.67 -11.11
N TRP A 134 15.73 10.67 -11.59
CA TRP A 134 15.47 10.85 -13.02
C TRP A 134 16.76 11.10 -13.82
N ARG A 135 17.68 11.94 -13.31
CA ARG A 135 18.99 12.16 -13.93
C ARG A 135 19.80 10.88 -14.01
N GLU A 136 19.84 10.13 -12.91
CA GLU A 136 20.56 8.85 -12.85
C GLU A 136 19.91 7.81 -13.76
N GLY A 137 18.60 7.72 -13.81
CA GLY A 137 17.87 6.82 -14.70
C GLY A 137 18.08 7.14 -16.17
N LYS A 138 18.16 8.44 -16.54
CA LYS A 138 18.57 8.86 -17.89
C LYS A 138 20.01 8.47 -18.20
N ARG A 139 20.93 8.71 -17.28
CA ARG A 139 22.34 8.33 -17.46
C ARG A 139 22.50 6.83 -17.70
N ARG A 140 21.69 6.00 -17.06
CA ARG A 140 21.68 4.54 -17.21
C ARG A 140 20.87 4.05 -18.43
N GLY A 141 20.18 4.92 -19.13
CA GLY A 141 19.33 4.55 -20.26
C GLY A 141 18.05 3.77 -19.89
N VAL A 142 17.65 3.78 -18.62
CA VAL A 142 16.45 3.05 -18.14
C VAL A 142 15.20 3.93 -18.08
N MET A 143 15.34 5.23 -18.28
CA MET A 143 14.24 6.19 -18.22
C MET A 143 13.75 6.49 -19.64
N LEU A 144 12.58 5.97 -19.99
CA LEU A 144 11.94 6.21 -21.29
C LEU A 144 11.13 7.51 -21.27
N PRO A 145 11.01 8.21 -22.39
CA PRO A 145 10.06 9.34 -22.53
C PRO A 145 8.65 8.85 -22.22
N HIS A 146 7.92 9.61 -21.42
CA HIS A 146 6.55 9.25 -20.96
C HIS A 146 6.41 7.88 -20.30
N GLY A 147 7.56 7.25 -19.95
CA GLY A 147 7.62 5.93 -19.36
C GLY A 147 7.36 5.92 -17.85
N TRP A 148 7.56 4.73 -17.27
CA TRP A 148 7.40 4.54 -15.84
C TRP A 148 8.44 5.32 -15.04
N LEU A 149 8.01 5.99 -13.97
CA LEU A 149 8.92 6.69 -13.07
C LEU A 149 9.86 5.69 -12.37
N PHE A 150 9.36 4.50 -12.08
CA PHE A 150 10.13 3.39 -11.50
C PHE A 150 10.07 2.16 -12.42
N PRO A 151 10.87 2.14 -13.49
CA PRO A 151 10.86 1.02 -14.45
C PRO A 151 11.31 -0.29 -13.79
N GLY A 152 10.80 -1.41 -14.27
CA GLY A 152 11.23 -2.76 -13.90
C GLY A 152 12.60 -3.12 -14.47
N ARG A 153 12.88 -4.42 -14.56
CA ARG A 153 14.14 -4.92 -15.10
C ARG A 153 14.23 -4.72 -16.62
N SER A 154 13.12 -4.91 -17.35
CA SER A 154 13.05 -4.71 -18.81
C SER A 154 13.09 -3.24 -19.23
N GLY A 155 12.85 -2.29 -18.33
CA GLY A 155 12.68 -0.86 -18.63
C GLY A 155 11.30 -0.51 -19.22
N THR A 156 10.65 -1.43 -19.92
CA THR A 156 9.31 -1.24 -20.52
C THR A 156 8.17 -1.47 -19.54
N ASP A 157 8.39 -2.34 -18.55
CA ASP A 157 7.42 -2.64 -17.52
C ASP A 157 7.68 -1.83 -16.23
N PRO A 158 6.68 -1.57 -15.42
CA PRO A 158 6.88 -0.93 -14.12
C PRO A 158 7.55 -1.88 -13.12
N VAL A 159 8.16 -1.33 -12.08
CA VAL A 159 8.59 -2.12 -10.93
C VAL A 159 7.38 -2.83 -10.32
N SER A 160 7.52 -4.12 -10.00
CA SER A 160 6.39 -4.84 -9.40
C SER A 160 6.16 -4.43 -7.94
N ALA A 161 4.88 -4.44 -7.51
CA ALA A 161 4.51 -4.25 -6.10
C ALA A 161 5.23 -5.26 -5.18
N ARG A 162 5.43 -6.50 -5.66
CA ARG A 162 6.17 -7.54 -4.93
C ARG A 162 7.64 -7.15 -4.72
N GLN A 163 8.26 -6.55 -5.74
CA GLN A 163 9.64 -6.06 -5.64
C GLN A 163 9.73 -4.93 -4.61
N LEU A 164 8.82 -3.96 -4.64
CA LEU A 164 8.79 -2.87 -3.66
C LEU A 164 8.55 -3.41 -2.24
N HIS A 165 7.70 -4.42 -2.08
CA HIS A 165 7.47 -5.05 -0.79
C HIS A 165 8.75 -5.69 -0.24
N ARG A 166 9.50 -6.44 -1.09
CA ARG A 166 10.79 -7.04 -0.72
C ARG A 166 11.81 -5.98 -0.33
N VAL A 167 11.88 -4.88 -1.09
CA VAL A 167 12.80 -3.78 -0.81
C VAL A 167 12.50 -3.11 0.54
N VAL A 168 11.22 -2.92 0.89
CA VAL A 168 10.85 -2.39 2.21
C VAL A 168 11.38 -3.28 3.33
N GLN A 169 11.21 -4.60 3.21
CA GLN A 169 11.69 -5.57 4.20
C GLN A 169 13.22 -5.55 4.32
N GLU A 170 13.92 -5.59 3.19
CA GLU A 170 15.39 -5.51 3.13
C GLU A 170 15.91 -4.19 3.72
N SER A 171 15.23 -3.07 3.45
CA SER A 171 15.59 -1.76 4.03
C SER A 171 15.36 -1.72 5.53
N ALA A 172 14.29 -2.34 6.03
CA ALA A 172 14.01 -2.41 7.46
C ALA A 172 15.05 -3.26 8.20
N GLU A 173 15.46 -4.39 7.62
CA GLU A 173 16.52 -5.24 8.16
C GLU A 173 17.86 -4.49 8.23
N ARG A 174 18.26 -3.80 7.14
CA ARG A 174 19.48 -2.97 7.11
C ARG A 174 19.46 -1.79 8.07
N ALA A 175 18.26 -1.25 8.33
CA ALA A 175 18.07 -0.15 9.29
C ALA A 175 17.91 -0.62 10.74
N GLU A 176 18.05 -1.94 11.00
CA GLU A 176 17.87 -2.57 12.31
C GLU A 176 16.50 -2.25 12.94
N ILE A 177 15.44 -2.28 12.11
CA ILE A 177 14.08 -2.08 12.56
C ILE A 177 13.43 -3.44 12.82
N HIS A 178 13.27 -3.79 14.09
CA HIS A 178 12.71 -5.09 14.52
C HIS A 178 11.18 -5.19 14.40
N LYS A 179 10.52 -4.15 13.88
CA LYS A 179 9.07 -4.16 13.61
C LYS A 179 8.79 -4.84 12.27
N ARG A 180 7.63 -5.50 12.17
CA ARG A 180 7.17 -6.06 10.88
C ARG A 180 6.73 -4.94 9.94
N VAL A 181 7.60 -4.53 9.04
CA VAL A 181 7.37 -3.40 8.12
C VAL A 181 6.86 -3.89 6.75
N SER A 182 5.98 -3.12 6.16
CA SER A 182 5.45 -3.31 4.80
C SER A 182 5.24 -1.96 4.13
N PRO A 183 4.99 -1.89 2.81
CA PRO A 183 4.61 -0.63 2.16
C PRO A 183 3.38 0.04 2.78
N HIS A 184 2.45 -0.74 3.31
CA HIS A 184 1.31 -0.19 4.04
C HIS A 184 1.71 0.47 5.35
N THR A 185 2.77 -0.02 6.00
CA THR A 185 3.33 0.60 7.21
C THR A 185 3.81 2.02 6.93
N LEU A 186 4.52 2.25 5.81
CA LEU A 186 4.97 3.60 5.40
C LEU A 186 3.79 4.56 5.24
N ARG A 187 2.74 4.13 4.55
CA ARG A 187 1.53 4.93 4.36
C ARG A 187 0.78 5.17 5.68
N HIS A 188 0.75 4.20 6.60
CA HIS A 188 0.17 4.39 7.92
C HIS A 188 0.99 5.36 8.76
N SER A 189 2.31 5.25 8.73
CA SER A 189 3.20 6.17 9.42
C SER A 189 3.02 7.60 8.92
N PHE A 190 2.89 7.79 7.59
CA PHE A 190 2.56 9.09 7.01
C PHE A 190 1.26 9.67 7.60
N ALA A 191 0.18 8.88 7.61
CA ALA A 191 -1.10 9.32 8.15
C ALA A 191 -1.03 9.68 9.64
N THR A 192 -0.33 8.84 10.43
CA THR A 192 -0.16 9.05 11.87
C THR A 192 0.68 10.30 12.16
N HIS A 193 1.79 10.49 11.44
CA HIS A 193 2.65 11.67 11.63
C HIS A 193 1.93 12.97 11.24
N LEU A 194 1.07 12.98 10.21
CA LEU A 194 0.24 14.13 9.91
C LEU A 194 -0.76 14.42 11.03
N LEU A 195 -1.37 13.37 11.60
CA LEU A 195 -2.31 13.52 12.70
C LEU A 195 -1.62 14.05 13.97
N GLU A 196 -0.41 13.57 14.27
CA GLU A 196 0.42 14.04 15.39
C GLU A 196 0.87 15.51 15.21
N GLN A 197 1.00 15.97 13.96
CA GLN A 197 1.23 17.37 13.61
C GLN A 197 -0.03 18.24 13.66
N GLY A 198 -1.17 17.68 14.07
CA GLY A 198 -2.44 18.42 14.18
C GLY A 198 -3.18 18.61 12.87
N VAL A 199 -2.84 17.90 11.80
CA VAL A 199 -3.59 17.96 10.55
C VAL A 199 -4.95 17.29 10.73
N ASP A 200 -6.00 17.98 10.28
CA ASP A 200 -7.37 17.47 10.37
C ASP A 200 -7.52 16.12 9.67
N ILE A 201 -8.21 15.19 10.33
CA ILE A 201 -8.38 13.81 9.82
C ILE A 201 -9.09 13.76 8.46
N ARG A 202 -9.97 14.71 8.17
CA ARG A 202 -10.66 14.82 6.87
C ARG A 202 -9.70 15.21 5.77
N VAL A 203 -8.74 16.11 6.07
CA VAL A 203 -7.67 16.47 5.14
C VAL A 203 -6.78 15.25 4.87
N ILE A 204 -6.39 14.50 5.91
CA ILE A 204 -5.63 13.26 5.77
C ILE A 204 -6.39 12.24 4.91
N GLN A 205 -7.69 12.10 5.09
CA GLN A 205 -8.52 11.22 4.27
C GLN A 205 -8.51 11.59 2.78
N VAL A 206 -8.66 12.88 2.47
CA VAL A 206 -8.60 13.38 1.09
C VAL A 206 -7.22 13.08 0.50
N LEU A 207 -6.14 13.40 1.20
CA LEU A 207 -4.76 13.13 0.77
C LEU A 207 -4.52 11.65 0.48
N LEU A 208 -5.06 10.77 1.32
CA LEU A 208 -4.94 9.33 1.16
C LEU A 208 -5.93 8.74 0.14
N GLY A 209 -6.94 9.49 -0.30
CA GLY A 209 -8.01 8.99 -1.16
C GLY A 209 -8.83 7.89 -0.48
N HIS A 210 -9.20 8.08 0.78
CA HIS A 210 -10.13 7.21 1.51
C HIS A 210 -11.57 7.66 1.29
N VAL A 211 -12.44 6.72 0.94
CA VAL A 211 -13.88 7.00 0.75
C VAL A 211 -14.62 6.99 2.09
N ASN A 212 -14.12 6.28 3.10
CA ASN A 212 -14.75 6.11 4.41
C ASN A 212 -13.77 6.42 5.55
N ILE A 213 -14.27 7.06 6.60
CA ILE A 213 -13.56 7.41 7.84
C ILE A 213 -12.92 6.18 8.51
N ASN A 214 -13.60 5.05 8.49
CA ASN A 214 -13.13 3.80 9.13
C ASN A 214 -11.87 3.19 8.48
N THR A 215 -11.32 3.79 7.43
CA THR A 215 -10.13 3.30 6.71
C THR A 215 -8.86 4.06 7.12
N THR A 216 -8.98 5.20 7.78
CA THR A 216 -7.90 6.01 8.32
C THR A 216 -7.72 5.75 9.80
#